data_4e2dae353ad4ce469eccb187789bc3cf
#
_entry.id   4e2dae353ad4ce469eccb187789bc3cf
#
_cell.length_a   1.000
_cell.length_b   1.000
_cell.length_c   1.000
_cell.angle_alpha   90.00
_cell.angle_beta   90.00
_cell.angle_gamma   90.00
#
_symmetry.space_group_name_H-M   'P 1'
#
loop_
_entity.id
_entity.type
_entity.pdbx_description
1 polymer ?
#
loop_
_entity_poly.entity_id
_entity_poly.type
_entity_poly.pdbx_seq_one_letter_code
_entity_poly.pdbx_strand_id
1 'polypeptide(L)'
;NAIYSILSPEGYSSILWKNPSRAKEAAEKMRLTAEDLYDLKVIDKIIKEPKEDTFKKVSNSLRKEIKTTVNKMSKMSKEEIVEDRYTKFRNMGEYIKIEKI
;
A
#
# COMPACT_ATOMS: atom_id res chain seq x y z
N ASN A 1 -11.87 -2.27 3.10
CA ASN A 1 -11.77 -1.69 4.45
C ASN A 1 -10.47 -2.08 5.17
N ALA A 2 -9.61 -2.87 4.53
CA ALA A 2 -8.28 -3.16 5.08
C ALA A 2 -7.41 -1.93 5.09
N ILE A 3 -6.54 -1.81 6.08
CA ILE A 3 -5.53 -0.76 6.16
C ILE A 3 -4.13 -1.37 6.20
N TYR A 4 -3.17 -0.62 5.73
CA TYR A 4 -1.76 -0.99 5.76
C TYR A 4 -0.97 0.21 6.27
N SER A 5 -0.36 0.07 7.44
CA SER A 5 0.24 1.20 8.14
C SER A 5 1.38 0.73 9.04
N ILE A 6 2.31 1.64 9.31
CA ILE A 6 3.43 1.39 10.21
C ILE A 6 3.05 1.58 11.69
N LEU A 7 2.07 2.42 11.97
CA LEU A 7 1.65 2.74 13.34
C LEU A 7 0.18 3.21 13.36
N SER A 8 -0.40 3.22 14.56
CA SER A 8 -1.77 3.70 14.75
C SER A 8 -1.87 5.23 14.62
N PRO A 9 -3.08 5.77 14.35
CA PRO A 9 -3.30 7.23 14.39
C PRO A 9 -2.90 7.86 15.72
N GLU A 10 -3.14 7.16 16.83
CA GLU A 10 -2.74 7.61 18.17
C GLU A 10 -1.21 7.69 18.28
N GLY A 11 -0.50 6.68 17.80
CA GLY A 11 0.96 6.66 17.76
C GLY A 11 1.54 7.77 16.89
N TYR A 12 0.98 7.97 15.71
CA TYR A 12 1.35 9.07 14.81
C TYR A 12 1.19 10.44 15.49
N SER A 13 0.02 10.66 16.11
CA SER A 13 -0.31 11.89 16.81
C SER A 13 0.64 12.15 17.98
N SER A 14 0.98 11.12 18.75
CA SER A 14 1.91 11.21 19.86
C SER A 14 3.32 11.58 19.41
N ILE A 15 3.81 10.96 18.34
CA ILE A 15 5.18 11.17 17.84
C ILE A 15 5.32 12.56 17.22
N LEU A 16 4.42 12.95 16.32
CA LEU A 16 4.56 14.20 15.58
C LEU A 16 4.08 15.43 16.36
N TRP A 17 3.01 15.30 17.11
CA TRP A 17 2.40 16.44 17.79
C TRP A 17 2.46 16.35 19.31
N LYS A 18 3.02 15.29 19.85
CA LYS A 18 3.10 15.01 21.29
C LYS A 18 1.73 15.08 21.98
N ASN A 19 0.67 14.71 21.25
CA ASN A 19 -0.71 14.77 21.70
C ASN A 19 -1.55 13.65 21.13
N PRO A 20 -1.75 12.52 21.84
CA PRO A 20 -2.52 11.37 21.33
C PRO A 20 -4.00 11.66 21.11
N SER A 21 -4.53 12.75 21.66
CA SER A 21 -5.94 13.12 21.48
C SER A 21 -6.26 13.62 20.06
N ARG A 22 -5.25 13.88 19.23
CA ARG A 22 -5.42 14.31 17.83
C ARG A 22 -5.44 13.16 16.85
N ALA A 23 -5.76 11.95 17.31
CA ALA A 23 -5.76 10.73 16.48
C ALA A 23 -6.65 10.83 15.24
N LYS A 24 -7.81 11.46 15.34
CA LYS A 24 -8.71 11.64 14.19
C LYS A 24 -8.07 12.47 13.08
N GLU A 25 -7.45 13.58 13.42
CA GLU A 25 -6.71 14.42 12.49
C GLU A 25 -5.52 13.67 11.89
N ALA A 26 -4.81 12.89 12.72
CA ALA A 26 -3.72 12.05 12.28
C ALA A 26 -4.18 11.02 11.25
N ALA A 27 -5.31 10.35 11.51
CA ALA A 27 -5.86 9.35 10.59
C ALA A 27 -6.15 9.93 9.21
N GLU A 28 -6.65 11.16 9.15
CA GLU A 28 -6.90 11.85 7.88
C GLU A 28 -5.60 12.14 7.11
N LYS A 29 -4.55 12.52 7.81
CA LYS A 29 -3.25 12.86 7.19
C LYS A 29 -2.42 11.63 6.79
N MET A 30 -2.65 10.49 7.42
CA MET A 30 -1.86 9.27 7.17
C MET A 30 -2.15 8.59 5.84
N ARG A 31 -3.30 8.88 5.23
CA ARG A 31 -3.70 8.30 3.94
C ARG A 31 -3.63 6.78 3.97
N LEU A 32 -4.46 6.18 4.84
CA LEU A 32 -4.45 4.74 5.12
C LEU A 32 -5.37 3.90 4.22
N THR A 33 -6.24 4.54 3.43
CA THR A 33 -7.21 3.82 2.60
C THR A 33 -6.53 3.10 1.43
N ALA A 34 -7.19 2.08 0.89
CA ALA A 34 -6.69 1.35 -0.26
C ALA A 34 -6.43 2.27 -1.45
N GLU A 35 -7.34 3.21 -1.71
CA GLU A 35 -7.21 4.17 -2.78
C GLU A 35 -5.99 5.07 -2.60
N ASP A 36 -5.79 5.59 -1.40
CA ASP A 36 -4.61 6.43 -1.09
C ASP A 36 -3.31 5.67 -1.28
N LEU A 37 -3.26 4.42 -0.78
CA LEU A 37 -2.06 3.59 -0.88
C LEU A 37 -1.77 3.18 -2.33
N TYR A 38 -2.81 3.00 -3.13
CA TYR A 38 -2.65 2.74 -4.56
C TYR A 38 -2.10 3.97 -5.29
N ASP A 39 -2.64 5.14 -5.01
CA ASP A 39 -2.18 6.41 -5.60
C ASP A 39 -0.72 6.71 -5.23
N LEU A 40 -0.32 6.38 -4.01
CA LEU A 40 1.07 6.51 -3.54
C LEU A 40 2.00 5.39 -4.04
N LYS A 41 1.47 4.44 -4.80
CA LYS A 41 2.21 3.29 -5.35
C LYS A 41 2.79 2.35 -4.28
N VAL A 42 2.19 2.35 -3.10
CA VAL A 42 2.60 1.45 -2.02
C VAL A 42 2.05 0.04 -2.23
N ILE A 43 0.84 -0.07 -2.76
CA ILE A 43 0.21 -1.35 -3.08
C ILE A 43 0.04 -1.50 -4.59
N ASP A 44 -0.06 -2.74 -5.04
CA ASP A 44 -0.11 -3.08 -6.46
C ASP A 44 -1.52 -3.17 -7.00
N LYS A 45 -2.47 -3.61 -6.18
CA LYS A 45 -3.85 -3.83 -6.60
C LYS A 45 -4.83 -3.75 -5.44
N ILE A 46 -6.04 -3.31 -5.76
CA ILE A 46 -7.17 -3.28 -4.84
C ILE A 46 -8.12 -4.41 -5.22
N ILE A 47 -8.41 -5.29 -4.26
CA ILE A 47 -9.43 -6.32 -4.41
C ILE A 47 -10.68 -5.83 -3.69
N LYS A 48 -11.74 -5.57 -4.44
CA LYS A 48 -12.99 -5.07 -3.88
C LYS A 48 -13.71 -6.16 -3.10
N GLU A 49 -14.25 -5.79 -1.94
CA GLU A 49 -15.10 -6.67 -1.15
C GLU A 49 -16.52 -6.66 -1.74
N PRO A 50 -17.05 -7.82 -2.15
CA PRO A 50 -18.43 -7.90 -2.64
C PRO A 50 -19.42 -7.83 -1.47
N LYS A 51 -20.68 -7.54 -1.77
CA LYS A 51 -21.75 -7.47 -0.75
C LYS A 51 -22.17 -8.83 -0.22
N GLU A 52 -22.04 -9.87 -1.02
CA GLU A 52 -22.45 -11.25 -0.70
C GLU A 52 -21.33 -12.23 -1.00
N ASP A 53 -21.32 -13.37 -0.29
CA ASP A 53 -20.30 -14.41 -0.43
C ASP A 53 -18.87 -13.87 -0.36
N THR A 54 -18.63 -12.94 0.54
CA THR A 54 -17.39 -12.18 0.64
C THR A 54 -16.15 -13.07 0.70
N PHE A 55 -16.15 -14.07 1.58
CA PHE A 55 -15.01 -14.98 1.74
C PHE A 55 -14.68 -15.71 0.44
N LYS A 56 -15.68 -16.33 -0.19
CA LYS A 56 -15.49 -17.10 -1.43
C LYS A 56 -15.01 -16.22 -2.58
N LYS A 57 -15.67 -15.09 -2.80
CA LYS A 57 -15.33 -14.17 -3.90
C LYS A 57 -13.96 -13.50 -3.70
N VAL A 58 -13.66 -13.07 -2.48
CA VAL A 58 -12.34 -12.47 -2.19
C VAL A 58 -11.24 -13.53 -2.31
N SER A 59 -11.46 -14.75 -1.82
CA SER A 59 -10.50 -15.84 -1.95
C SER A 59 -10.22 -16.17 -3.42
N ASN A 60 -11.26 -16.23 -4.27
CA ASN A 60 -11.10 -16.49 -5.70
C ASN A 60 -10.36 -15.35 -6.41
N SER A 61 -10.69 -14.11 -6.08
CA SER A 61 -10.01 -12.94 -6.66
C SER A 61 -8.54 -12.90 -6.25
N LEU A 62 -8.24 -13.16 -4.99
CA LEU A 62 -6.88 -13.22 -4.47
C LEU A 62 -6.08 -14.34 -5.13
N ARG A 63 -6.66 -15.51 -5.27
CA ARG A 63 -6.04 -16.65 -5.96
C ARG A 63 -5.68 -16.31 -7.40
N LYS A 64 -6.61 -15.68 -8.12
CA LYS A 64 -6.40 -15.24 -9.51
C LYS A 64 -5.25 -14.25 -9.61
N GLU A 65 -5.20 -13.26 -8.73
CA GLU A 65 -4.14 -12.26 -8.72
C GLU A 65 -2.77 -12.86 -8.41
N ILE A 66 -2.69 -13.75 -7.42
CA ILE A 66 -1.44 -14.43 -7.08
C ILE A 66 -0.95 -15.27 -8.27
N LYS A 67 -1.84 -16.04 -8.90
CA LYS A 67 -1.49 -16.85 -10.08
C LYS A 67 -0.99 -15.98 -11.22
N THR A 68 -1.69 -14.90 -11.53
CA THR A 68 -1.31 -13.99 -12.62
C THR A 68 0.06 -13.38 -12.37
N THR A 69 0.30 -12.92 -11.14
CA THR A 69 1.57 -12.31 -10.76
C THR A 69 2.72 -13.33 -10.79
N VAL A 70 2.51 -14.51 -10.23
CA VAL A 70 3.54 -15.58 -10.23
C VAL A 70 3.85 -16.02 -11.67
N ASN A 71 2.85 -16.19 -12.52
CA ASN A 71 3.07 -16.55 -13.92
C ASN A 71 3.84 -15.48 -14.68
N LYS A 72 3.55 -14.21 -14.43
CA LYS A 72 4.30 -13.09 -15.02
C LYS A 72 5.75 -13.09 -14.56
N MET A 73 5.98 -13.22 -13.26
CA MET A 73 7.32 -13.20 -12.69
C MET A 73 8.15 -14.43 -13.06
N SER A 74 7.51 -15.60 -13.28
CA SER A 74 8.21 -16.82 -13.66
C SER A 74 8.82 -16.74 -15.07
N LYS A 75 8.36 -15.80 -15.89
CA LYS A 75 8.91 -15.52 -17.22
C LYS A 75 10.03 -14.49 -17.22
N MET A 76 10.31 -13.89 -16.07
CA MET A 76 11.35 -12.88 -15.90
C MET A 76 12.66 -13.53 -15.45
N SER A 77 13.79 -12.95 -15.88
CA SER A 77 15.10 -13.35 -15.36
C SER A 77 15.24 -12.90 -13.90
N LYS A 78 16.23 -13.46 -13.20
CA LYS A 78 16.54 -13.05 -11.82
C LYS A 78 16.88 -11.56 -11.76
N GLU A 79 17.65 -11.08 -12.71
CA GLU A 79 18.04 -9.67 -12.81
C GLU A 79 16.85 -8.75 -13.03
N GLU A 80 15.91 -9.16 -13.89
CA GLU A 80 14.67 -8.42 -14.15
C GLU A 80 13.80 -8.33 -12.89
N ILE A 81 13.67 -9.41 -12.13
CA ILE A 81 12.89 -9.43 -10.90
C ILE A 81 13.49 -8.48 -9.86
N VAL A 82 14.81 -8.51 -9.70
CA VAL A 82 15.53 -7.63 -8.75
C VAL A 82 15.37 -6.17 -9.15
N GLU A 83 15.54 -5.84 -10.43
CA GLU A 83 15.42 -4.49 -10.94
C GLU A 83 13.97 -3.97 -10.82
N ASP A 84 12.98 -4.81 -11.13
CA ASP A 84 11.58 -4.47 -10.99
C ASP A 84 11.21 -4.15 -9.54
N ARG A 85 11.69 -4.96 -8.59
CA ARG A 85 11.52 -4.70 -7.16
C ARG A 85 12.17 -3.38 -6.74
N TYR A 86 13.39 -3.13 -7.17
CA TYR A 86 14.09 -1.88 -6.86
C TYR A 86 13.30 -0.66 -7.36
N THR A 87 12.86 -0.71 -8.61
CA THR A 87 12.08 0.38 -9.22
C THR A 87 10.77 0.60 -8.49
N LYS A 88 10.08 -0.48 -8.12
CA LYS A 88 8.84 -0.42 -7.35
C LYS A 88 9.02 0.32 -6.03
N PHE A 89 10.02 -0.06 -5.24
CA PHE A 89 10.28 0.58 -3.96
C PHE A 89 10.74 2.04 -4.09
N ARG A 90 11.50 2.36 -5.12
CA ARG A 90 11.93 3.74 -5.40
C ARG A 90 10.77 4.65 -5.79
N ASN A 91 9.73 4.11 -6.38
CA ASN A 91 8.56 4.87 -6.84
C ASN A 91 7.44 4.99 -5.80
N MET A 92 7.61 4.39 -4.62
CA MET A 92 6.61 4.49 -3.56
C MET A 92 6.55 5.90 -2.97
N GLY A 93 5.30 6.41 -2.81
CA GLY A 93 5.05 7.69 -2.18
C GLY A 93 5.33 8.89 -3.08
N GLU A 94 5.18 10.06 -2.48
CA GLU A 94 5.42 11.34 -3.13
C GLU A 94 6.43 12.14 -2.31
N TYR A 95 7.35 12.80 -2.99
CA TYR A 95 8.31 13.69 -2.33
C TYR A 95 8.70 14.83 -3.25
N ILE A 96 9.09 15.94 -2.65
CA ILE A 96 9.64 17.08 -3.36
C ILE A 96 11.14 17.07 -3.14
N LYS A 97 11.89 16.99 -4.26
CA LYS A 97 13.35 17.09 -4.20
C LYS A 97 13.74 18.56 -4.15
N ILE A 98 14.37 18.95 -3.05
CA ILE A 98 14.91 20.32 -2.90
C ILE A 98 16.37 20.28 -3.35
N GLU A 99 16.68 21.03 -4.42
CA GLU A 99 18.05 21.20 -4.87
C GLU A 99 18.76 22.19 -3.96
N LYS A 100 19.98 21.85 -3.54
CA LYS A 100 20.84 22.80 -2.85
C LYS A 100 21.34 23.85 -3.86
N ILE A 101 21.13 25.06 -3.50
CA ILE A 101 21.66 26.21 -4.25
C ILE A 101 23.15 26.41 -3.92
#